data_5b1fd1c504b6f05d4585d047f89e4886
#
_entry.id   5b1fd1c504b6f05d4585d047f89e4886
#
_cell.length_a   1.000
_cell.length_b   1.000
_cell.length_c   1.000
_cell.angle_alpha   90.00
_cell.angle_beta   90.00
_cell.angle_gamma   90.00
#
_symmetry.space_group_name_H-M   'P 1'
#
loop_
_entity.id
_entity.type
_entity.pdbx_description
1 polymer ?
#
loop_
_entity_poly.entity_id
_entity_poly.type
_entity_poly.pdbx_seq_one_letter_code
_entity_poly.pdbx_strand_id
1 'polypeptide(L)'
;MLVMAMALMGAMQVSAQSVKVDDKELIGTWIMESMQWEGEKKTVCGKESGYSQFKYYGADGEYACAELALTRDGKVVVMPHEYGTYTFKDGWYSEMGREAIKDAIVWVDKTTTKGTWMKRHDIWKKVTLPDKVVKYILDCCKTKNTPDDIQQQIKSIFFK
;
A
#
# COMPACT_ATOMS: atom_id res chain seq x y z
N MET A 1 1.45 -59.02 15.61
CA MET A 1 0.78 -58.29 14.53
C MET A 1 0.62 -56.84 14.95
N LEU A 2 1.46 -55.95 14.40
CA LEU A 2 1.46 -54.55 14.73
C LEU A 2 0.78 -53.77 13.58
N VAL A 3 -0.38 -53.22 13.82
CA VAL A 3 -1.12 -52.43 12.82
C VAL A 3 -0.61 -50.99 12.89
N MET A 4 0.13 -50.57 11.87
CA MET A 4 0.61 -49.23 11.70
C MET A 4 -0.51 -48.37 11.08
N ALA A 5 -1.14 -47.51 11.86
CA ALA A 5 -2.09 -46.50 11.37
C ALA A 5 -1.31 -45.30 10.78
N MET A 6 -1.25 -45.24 9.45
CA MET A 6 -0.80 -44.04 8.76
C MET A 6 -1.89 -42.97 8.83
N ALA A 7 -1.65 -41.89 9.64
CA ALA A 7 -2.44 -40.69 9.60
C ALA A 7 -2.04 -39.89 8.38
N LEU A 8 -2.89 -39.84 7.33
CA LEU A 8 -2.78 -38.90 6.24
C LEU A 8 -3.15 -37.51 6.80
N MET A 9 -2.15 -36.68 7.08
CA MET A 9 -2.35 -35.26 7.24
C MET A 9 -2.56 -34.62 5.86
N GLY A 10 -3.81 -34.50 5.46
CA GLY A 10 -4.19 -33.70 4.31
C GLY A 10 -3.90 -32.22 4.61
N ALA A 11 -2.86 -31.67 4.01
CA ALA A 11 -2.64 -30.24 3.98
C ALA A 11 -3.80 -29.61 3.18
N MET A 12 -4.79 -29.04 3.86
CA MET A 12 -5.78 -28.17 3.23
C MET A 12 -5.02 -26.92 2.76
N GLN A 13 -4.65 -26.92 1.48
CA GLN A 13 -4.31 -25.67 0.79
C GLN A 13 -5.59 -24.84 0.73
N VAL A 14 -5.75 -23.90 1.67
CA VAL A 14 -6.73 -22.84 1.55
C VAL A 14 -6.28 -21.95 0.40
N SER A 15 -6.73 -22.27 -0.79
CA SER A 15 -6.68 -21.36 -1.94
C SER A 15 -7.49 -20.14 -1.55
N ALA A 16 -6.82 -19.04 -1.22
CA ALA A 16 -7.47 -17.76 -1.03
C ALA A 16 -8.09 -17.36 -2.38
N GLN A 17 -9.39 -17.59 -2.54
CA GLN A 17 -10.14 -17.11 -3.69
C GLN A 17 -9.96 -15.60 -3.73
N SER A 18 -9.36 -15.10 -4.82
CA SER A 18 -9.30 -13.66 -5.08
C SER A 18 -10.73 -13.13 -5.22
N VAL A 19 -11.08 -12.16 -4.39
CA VAL A 19 -12.39 -11.51 -4.48
C VAL A 19 -12.41 -10.72 -5.78
N LYS A 20 -13.44 -10.97 -6.63
CA LYS A 20 -13.60 -10.18 -7.86
C LYS A 20 -14.12 -8.80 -7.48
N VAL A 21 -13.26 -7.80 -7.63
CA VAL A 21 -13.55 -6.39 -7.36
C VAL A 21 -13.44 -5.62 -8.68
N ASP A 22 -14.28 -4.59 -8.88
CA ASP A 22 -14.19 -3.72 -10.04
C ASP A 22 -12.85 -2.96 -10.02
N ASP A 23 -12.17 -2.88 -11.15
CA ASP A 23 -10.88 -2.19 -11.28
C ASP A 23 -10.96 -0.71 -10.84
N LYS A 24 -12.13 -0.08 -10.98
CA LYS A 24 -12.39 1.29 -10.51
C LYS A 24 -12.31 1.46 -8.99
N GLU A 25 -12.43 0.38 -8.24
CA GLU A 25 -12.25 0.43 -6.78
C GLU A 25 -10.81 0.74 -6.37
N LEU A 26 -9.84 0.66 -7.29
CA LEU A 26 -8.47 1.10 -7.03
C LEU A 26 -8.38 2.63 -6.90
N ILE A 27 -9.25 3.37 -7.57
CA ILE A 27 -9.27 4.85 -7.54
C ILE A 27 -9.43 5.34 -6.10
N GLY A 28 -8.57 6.26 -5.70
CA GLY A 28 -8.59 6.88 -4.37
C GLY A 28 -7.23 6.87 -3.68
N THR A 29 -7.27 6.99 -2.36
CA THR A 29 -6.09 7.06 -1.50
C THR A 29 -5.91 5.78 -0.70
N TRP A 30 -4.66 5.35 -0.57
CA TRP A 30 -4.26 4.12 0.08
C TRP A 30 -3.12 4.36 1.05
N ILE A 31 -3.18 3.69 2.20
CA ILE A 31 -2.11 3.70 3.21
C ILE A 31 -1.59 2.28 3.36
N MET A 32 -0.28 2.15 3.45
CA MET A 32 0.35 0.87 3.76
C MET A 32 0.08 0.49 5.22
N GLU A 33 -0.57 -0.65 5.43
CA GLU A 33 -0.81 -1.21 6.77
C GLU A 33 0.41 -1.98 7.28
N SER A 34 1.05 -2.70 6.38
CA SER A 34 2.24 -3.49 6.74
C SER A 34 3.05 -3.87 5.51
N MET A 35 4.31 -4.17 5.75
CA MET A 35 5.22 -4.71 4.75
C MET A 35 6.04 -5.86 5.35
N GLN A 36 6.52 -6.75 4.49
CA GLN A 36 7.39 -7.85 4.88
C GLN A 36 8.35 -8.17 3.73
N TRP A 37 9.63 -8.06 3.98
CA TRP A 37 10.64 -8.57 3.07
C TRP A 37 10.80 -10.08 3.23
N GLU A 38 11.14 -10.77 2.14
CA GLU A 38 11.39 -12.21 2.17
C GLU A 38 12.46 -12.56 3.20
N GLY A 39 12.14 -13.48 4.12
CA GLY A 39 13.04 -13.87 5.22
C GLY A 39 13.05 -12.94 6.44
N GLU A 40 12.33 -11.81 6.40
CA GLU A 40 12.27 -10.86 7.50
C GLU A 40 10.94 -10.93 8.27
N LYS A 41 10.91 -10.31 9.43
CA LYS A 41 9.66 -10.15 10.20
C LYS A 41 8.77 -9.10 9.55
N LYS A 42 7.45 -9.32 9.65
CA LYS A 42 6.45 -8.33 9.23
C LYS A 42 6.61 -7.03 10.02
N THR A 43 6.71 -5.90 9.31
CA THR A 43 6.68 -4.56 9.88
C THR A 43 5.26 -4.00 9.77
N VAL A 44 4.67 -3.62 10.90
CA VAL A 44 3.40 -2.88 10.94
C VAL A 44 3.72 -1.40 10.79
N CYS A 45 3.10 -0.76 9.79
CA CYS A 45 3.30 0.66 9.52
C CYS A 45 2.51 1.52 10.51
N GLY A 46 3.04 2.69 10.85
CA GLY A 46 2.40 3.63 11.75
C GLY A 46 3.31 4.13 12.87
N LYS A 47 2.73 4.42 14.03
CA LYS A 47 3.42 5.11 15.15
C LYS A 47 4.64 4.34 15.66
N GLU A 48 4.51 3.05 15.87
CA GLU A 48 5.59 2.25 16.47
C GLU A 48 6.79 2.11 15.53
N SER A 49 6.55 1.90 14.24
CA SER A 49 7.61 1.84 13.23
C SER A 49 8.18 3.21 12.88
N GLY A 50 7.42 4.29 13.15
CA GLY A 50 7.76 5.64 12.68
C GLY A 50 7.73 5.77 11.16
N TYR A 51 7.09 4.84 10.45
CA TYR A 51 7.07 4.73 8.99
C TYR A 51 5.67 4.43 8.47
N SER A 52 5.32 5.03 7.34
CA SER A 52 4.13 4.71 6.56
C SER A 52 4.37 5.00 5.08
N GLN A 53 3.49 4.51 4.21
CA GLN A 53 3.48 4.89 2.80
C GLN A 53 2.08 5.31 2.38
N PHE A 54 2.03 6.22 1.43
CA PHE A 54 0.83 6.72 0.78
C PHE A 54 0.88 6.39 -0.70
N LYS A 55 -0.25 5.96 -1.27
CA LYS A 55 -0.48 5.88 -2.70
C LYS A 55 -1.77 6.61 -3.07
N TYR A 56 -1.75 7.24 -4.23
CA TYR A 56 -2.90 7.87 -4.85
C TYR A 56 -3.08 7.34 -6.26
N TYR A 57 -4.32 6.99 -6.57
CA TYR A 57 -4.75 6.57 -7.89
C TYR A 57 -5.90 7.47 -8.32
N GLY A 58 -5.66 8.38 -9.26
CA GLY A 58 -6.64 9.30 -9.81
C GLY A 58 -7.55 8.62 -10.84
N ALA A 59 -8.79 9.12 -10.98
CA ALA A 59 -9.73 8.64 -11.99
C ALA A 59 -9.27 8.94 -13.42
N ASP A 60 -8.40 9.90 -13.59
CA ASP A 60 -7.75 10.30 -14.84
C ASP A 60 -6.47 9.53 -15.17
N GLY A 61 -6.11 8.57 -14.31
CA GLY A 61 -4.86 7.81 -14.43
C GLY A 61 -3.65 8.46 -13.75
N GLU A 62 -3.85 9.55 -12.98
CA GLU A 62 -2.79 10.14 -12.17
C GLU A 62 -2.34 9.15 -11.06
N TYR A 63 -1.04 9.09 -10.81
CA TYR A 63 -0.43 8.25 -9.77
C TYR A 63 0.57 9.02 -8.95
N ALA A 64 0.54 8.80 -7.65
CA ALA A 64 1.58 9.27 -6.75
C ALA A 64 1.87 8.25 -5.65
N CYS A 65 3.13 8.18 -5.25
CA CYS A 65 3.60 7.41 -4.11
C CYS A 65 4.55 8.25 -3.27
N ALA A 66 4.35 8.25 -1.97
CA ALA A 66 5.21 8.92 -1.01
C ALA A 66 5.46 8.05 0.21
N GLU A 67 6.66 8.12 0.74
CA GLU A 67 6.98 7.62 2.08
C GLU A 67 6.78 8.73 3.10
N LEU A 68 6.34 8.36 4.28
CA LEU A 68 6.17 9.24 5.41
C LEU A 68 6.99 8.69 6.58
N ALA A 69 7.84 9.53 7.15
CA ALA A 69 8.63 9.18 8.32
C ALA A 69 8.34 10.11 9.49
N LEU A 70 8.21 9.54 10.69
CA LEU A 70 8.11 10.28 11.94
C LEU A 70 9.52 10.47 12.50
N THR A 71 9.95 11.70 12.61
CA THR A 71 11.26 12.06 13.16
C THR A 71 11.26 11.96 14.69
N ARG A 72 12.45 11.93 15.30
CA ARG A 72 12.61 11.84 16.76
C ARG A 72 12.01 13.05 17.50
N ASP A 73 12.00 14.23 16.89
CA ASP A 73 11.36 15.44 17.42
C ASP A 73 9.86 15.52 17.12
N GLY A 74 9.31 14.43 16.55
CA GLY A 74 7.87 14.25 16.33
C GLY A 74 7.30 15.00 15.13
N LYS A 75 8.13 15.44 14.19
CA LYS A 75 7.71 15.97 12.90
C LYS A 75 7.49 14.85 11.90
N VAL A 76 6.70 15.11 10.88
CA VAL A 76 6.50 14.19 9.76
C VAL A 76 7.29 14.69 8.55
N VAL A 77 8.13 13.84 8.02
CA VAL A 77 8.79 14.10 6.73
C VAL A 77 8.04 13.34 5.65
N VAL A 78 7.61 14.04 4.62
CA VAL A 78 7.06 13.44 3.39
C VAL A 78 8.20 13.32 2.38
N MET A 79 8.53 12.10 2.02
CA MET A 79 9.55 11.78 1.03
C MET A 79 8.86 11.34 -0.27
N PRO A 80 8.81 12.21 -1.30
CA PRO A 80 8.23 11.88 -2.58
C PRO A 80 9.00 10.72 -3.24
N HIS A 81 8.29 9.68 -3.61
CA HIS A 81 8.86 8.55 -4.34
C HIS A 81 8.62 8.67 -5.83
N GLU A 82 7.34 8.68 -6.23
CA GLU A 82 6.93 8.66 -7.63
C GLU A 82 5.73 9.59 -7.84
N TYR A 83 5.70 10.20 -9.02
CA TYR A 83 4.58 10.96 -9.52
C TYR A 83 4.48 10.79 -11.04
N GLY A 84 3.31 10.40 -11.54
CA GLY A 84 3.08 10.19 -12.97
C GLY A 84 1.73 9.56 -13.26
N THR A 85 1.73 8.48 -14.03
CA THR A 85 0.50 7.80 -14.45
C THR A 85 0.53 6.32 -14.07
N TYR A 86 -0.67 5.73 -13.97
CA TYR A 86 -0.86 4.29 -13.82
C TYR A 86 -1.91 3.76 -14.79
N THR A 87 -1.88 2.45 -14.99
CA THR A 87 -2.98 1.70 -15.61
C THR A 87 -3.27 0.46 -14.76
N PHE A 88 -4.55 0.14 -14.62
CA PHE A 88 -5.00 -1.10 -13.98
C PHE A 88 -6.20 -1.65 -14.72
N LYS A 89 -6.06 -2.83 -15.30
CA LYS A 89 -7.12 -3.47 -16.06
C LYS A 89 -6.98 -4.99 -16.03
N ASP A 90 -8.06 -5.68 -15.68
CA ASP A 90 -8.13 -7.15 -15.65
C ASP A 90 -6.97 -7.81 -14.87
N GLY A 91 -6.55 -7.16 -13.76
CA GLY A 91 -5.44 -7.59 -12.91
C GLY A 91 -4.04 -7.27 -13.46
N TRP A 92 -3.92 -6.60 -14.61
CA TRP A 92 -2.66 -6.07 -15.12
C TRP A 92 -2.44 -4.66 -14.59
N TYR A 93 -1.34 -4.47 -13.89
CA TYR A 93 -0.96 -3.19 -13.29
C TYR A 93 0.34 -2.65 -13.90
N SER A 94 0.34 -1.38 -14.24
CA SER A 94 1.53 -0.63 -14.63
C SER A 94 1.53 0.75 -13.97
N GLU A 95 2.68 1.22 -13.60
CA GLU A 95 2.91 2.56 -13.10
C GLU A 95 4.13 3.18 -13.79
N MET A 96 4.14 4.50 -13.96
CA MET A 96 5.26 5.26 -14.52
C MET A 96 5.70 4.80 -15.92
N GLY A 97 4.77 4.26 -16.72
CA GLY A 97 5.07 3.74 -18.06
C GLY A 97 5.92 2.45 -18.08
N ARG A 98 6.07 1.78 -16.93
CA ARG A 98 6.77 0.49 -16.85
C ARG A 98 5.95 -0.63 -17.47
N GLU A 99 6.59 -1.77 -17.72
CA GLU A 99 5.88 -2.97 -18.18
C GLU A 99 4.79 -3.39 -17.19
N ALA A 100 3.63 -3.76 -17.74
CA ALA A 100 2.50 -4.19 -16.91
C ALA A 100 2.78 -5.57 -16.30
N ILE A 101 2.47 -5.70 -15.01
CA ILE A 101 2.67 -6.93 -14.23
C ILE A 101 1.31 -7.50 -13.85
N LYS A 102 1.09 -8.77 -14.18
CA LYS A 102 -0.10 -9.49 -13.79
C LYS A 102 -0.11 -9.77 -12.30
N ASP A 103 -1.25 -9.51 -11.66
CA ASP A 103 -1.47 -9.77 -10.23
C ASP A 103 -0.47 -9.08 -9.28
N ALA A 104 0.15 -7.96 -9.74
CA ALA A 104 0.96 -7.10 -8.87
C ALA A 104 0.13 -6.49 -7.73
N ILE A 105 -1.18 -6.31 -7.96
CA ILE A 105 -2.18 -5.92 -6.97
C ILE A 105 -3.23 -7.02 -6.91
N VAL A 106 -3.41 -7.62 -5.74
CA VAL A 106 -4.40 -8.67 -5.49
C VAL A 106 -5.40 -8.17 -4.44
N TRP A 107 -6.67 -8.22 -4.76
CA TRP A 107 -7.75 -7.85 -3.85
C TRP A 107 -7.92 -8.86 -2.71
N VAL A 108 -7.93 -8.39 -1.48
CA VAL A 108 -8.37 -9.14 -0.29
C VAL A 108 -9.86 -8.89 -0.06
N ASP A 109 -10.25 -7.61 -0.16
CA ASP A 109 -11.62 -7.10 -0.15
C ASP A 109 -11.66 -5.75 -0.89
N LYS A 110 -12.81 -5.04 -0.91
CA LYS A 110 -12.97 -3.75 -1.60
C LYS A 110 -12.08 -2.62 -1.07
N THR A 111 -11.54 -2.78 0.12
CA THR A 111 -10.75 -1.76 0.82
C THR A 111 -9.34 -2.22 1.16
N THR A 112 -9.00 -3.46 0.78
CA THR A 112 -7.71 -4.06 1.13
C THR A 112 -7.10 -4.74 -0.08
N THR A 113 -5.85 -4.41 -0.37
CA THR A 113 -5.07 -5.10 -1.38
C THR A 113 -3.78 -5.67 -0.80
N LYS A 114 -3.29 -6.73 -1.45
CA LYS A 114 -1.91 -7.23 -1.31
C LYS A 114 -1.13 -6.80 -2.53
N GLY A 115 0.04 -6.22 -2.32
CA GLY A 115 1.00 -5.93 -3.35
C GLY A 115 2.23 -6.81 -3.22
N THR A 116 2.89 -7.08 -4.33
CA THR A 116 4.22 -7.71 -4.34
C THR A 116 5.14 -6.86 -5.18
N TRP A 117 6.24 -6.43 -4.59
CA TRP A 117 7.28 -5.68 -5.27
C TRP A 117 8.62 -6.34 -5.01
N MET A 118 9.22 -6.94 -6.04
CA MET A 118 10.44 -7.75 -5.92
C MET A 118 10.25 -8.85 -4.84
N LYS A 119 10.94 -8.70 -3.69
CA LYS A 119 10.90 -9.63 -2.53
C LYS A 119 10.12 -9.05 -1.35
N ARG A 120 9.35 -7.97 -1.55
CA ARG A 120 8.54 -7.34 -0.52
C ARG A 120 7.05 -7.61 -0.77
N HIS A 121 6.36 -7.99 0.28
CA HIS A 121 4.90 -8.17 0.31
C HIS A 121 4.29 -7.07 1.15
N ASP A 122 3.32 -6.38 0.60
CA ASP A 122 2.67 -5.21 1.20
C ASP A 122 1.18 -5.48 1.41
N ILE A 123 0.63 -4.94 2.48
CA ILE A 123 -0.81 -4.83 2.67
C ILE A 123 -1.17 -3.35 2.64
N TRP A 124 -2.14 -3.01 1.79
CA TRP A 124 -2.62 -1.65 1.60
C TRP A 124 -4.09 -1.57 1.99
N LYS A 125 -4.44 -0.47 2.65
CA LYS A 125 -5.82 -0.14 3.02
C LYS A 125 -6.27 1.12 2.30
N LYS A 126 -7.45 1.04 1.67
CA LYS A 126 -8.14 2.20 1.12
C LYS A 126 -8.64 3.08 2.25
N VAL A 127 -8.39 4.37 2.16
CA VAL A 127 -8.77 5.34 3.17
C VAL A 127 -9.35 6.59 2.52
N THR A 128 -10.25 7.27 3.25
CA THR A 128 -10.68 8.61 2.87
C THR A 128 -9.87 9.60 3.66
N LEU A 129 -9.06 10.41 2.97
CA LEU A 129 -8.26 11.48 3.56
C LEU A 129 -8.90 12.83 3.29
N PRO A 130 -8.71 13.83 4.17
CA PRO A 130 -9.09 15.22 3.87
C PRO A 130 -8.40 15.73 2.61
N ASP A 131 -9.13 16.42 1.73
CA ASP A 131 -8.63 16.87 0.42
C ASP A 131 -7.34 17.69 0.54
N LYS A 132 -7.22 18.51 1.58
CA LYS A 132 -6.01 19.30 1.82
C LYS A 132 -4.78 18.43 2.13
N VAL A 133 -4.96 17.26 2.77
CA VAL A 133 -3.87 16.31 3.04
C VAL A 133 -3.47 15.62 1.75
N VAL A 134 -4.44 15.18 0.95
CA VAL A 134 -4.18 14.58 -0.36
C VAL A 134 -3.44 15.56 -1.25
N LYS A 135 -3.99 16.77 -1.40
CA LYS A 135 -3.36 17.83 -2.20
C LYS A 135 -1.92 18.12 -1.76
N TYR A 136 -1.69 18.24 -0.45
CA TYR A 136 -0.36 18.48 0.10
C TYR A 136 0.64 17.37 -0.28
N ILE A 137 0.27 16.10 -0.10
CA ILE A 137 1.17 15.00 -0.44
C ILE A 137 1.42 14.95 -1.95
N LEU A 138 0.38 15.19 -2.77
CA LEU A 138 0.54 15.29 -4.22
C LEU A 138 1.45 16.44 -4.63
N ASP A 139 1.30 17.62 -4.03
CA ASP A 139 2.17 18.78 -4.28
C ASP A 139 3.63 18.46 -3.87
N CYS A 140 3.85 17.76 -2.75
CA CYS A 140 5.18 17.26 -2.38
C CYS A 140 5.75 16.34 -3.45
N CYS A 141 4.96 15.42 -3.99
CA CYS A 141 5.40 14.51 -5.06
C CYS A 141 5.74 15.27 -6.34
N LYS A 142 5.01 16.36 -6.65
CA LYS A 142 5.23 17.20 -7.84
C LYS A 142 6.41 18.15 -7.69
N THR A 143 6.54 18.83 -6.55
CA THR A 143 7.38 20.04 -6.42
C THR A 143 8.47 19.99 -5.36
N LYS A 144 8.43 18.99 -4.47
CA LYS A 144 9.33 18.81 -3.31
C LYS A 144 9.27 19.91 -2.24
N ASN A 145 8.22 20.75 -2.22
CA ASN A 145 8.03 21.82 -1.22
C ASN A 145 6.94 21.44 -0.22
N THR A 146 7.21 21.60 1.08
CA THR A 146 6.32 21.20 2.18
C THR A 146 5.99 22.38 3.10
N PRO A 147 4.74 22.91 3.07
CA PRO A 147 4.27 23.83 4.11
C PRO A 147 4.09 23.13 5.46
N ASP A 148 4.35 23.81 6.55
CA ASP A 148 4.32 23.23 7.91
C ASP A 148 2.91 23.06 8.52
N ASP A 149 1.90 23.74 7.96
CA ASP A 149 0.56 23.91 8.56
C ASP A 149 -0.28 22.62 8.64
N ILE A 150 0.03 21.58 7.87
CA ILE A 150 -0.71 20.31 7.88
C ILE A 150 0.03 19.14 8.55
N GLN A 151 1.22 19.39 9.07
CA GLN A 151 2.06 18.38 9.74
C GLN A 151 1.30 17.59 10.82
N GLN A 152 0.54 18.29 11.68
CA GLN A 152 -0.21 17.66 12.76
C GLN A 152 -1.34 16.76 12.23
N GLN A 153 -1.96 17.14 11.11
CA GLN A 153 -3.00 16.30 10.49
C GLN A 153 -2.42 15.04 9.89
N ILE A 154 -1.32 15.13 9.15
CA ILE A 154 -0.62 13.97 8.60
C ILE A 154 -0.23 13.04 9.74
N LYS A 155 0.37 13.57 10.82
CA LYS A 155 0.76 12.80 11.99
C LYS A 155 -0.43 12.05 12.60
N SER A 156 -1.57 12.71 12.78
CA SER A 156 -2.75 12.11 13.39
C SER A 156 -3.40 11.01 12.54
N ILE A 157 -3.16 11.00 11.24
CA ILE A 157 -3.70 10.01 10.30
C ILE A 157 -2.78 8.81 10.15
N PHE A 158 -1.50 9.04 9.87
CA PHE A 158 -0.55 8.01 9.50
C PHE A 158 0.21 7.38 10.70
N PHE A 159 0.24 8.07 11.84
CA PHE A 159 1.01 7.66 13.02
C PHE A 159 0.14 7.60 14.29
N LYS A 160 -1.04 6.99 14.15
CA LYS A 160 -1.99 6.74 15.27
C LYS A 160 -1.46 5.72 16.27
#